data_7fbba5504aac0263b00fa93080f3cbec
#
_entry.id   7fbba5504aac0263b00fa93080f3cbec
#
_cell.length_a   1.000
_cell.length_b   1.000
_cell.length_c   1.000
_cell.angle_alpha   90.00
_cell.angle_beta   90.00
_cell.angle_gamma   90.00
#
_symmetry.space_group_name_H-M   'P 1'
#
loop_
_entity.id
_entity.type
_entity.pdbx_description
1 polymer ?
#
loop_
_entity_poly.entity_id
_entity_poly.type
_entity_poly.pdbx_seq_one_letter_code
_entity_poly.pdbx_strand_id
1 'polypeptide(L)'
;MKELIISLLLWIGAETNYNVDLAHPEIKMMSQTALEHKFYGHKKPANGTLHAFYDPKTDIIYLNENFDRFNAFHKGVLLHELLHYVQDLNDVVGKKFQCMRETELEVYPLQKKYLLEVHGVVFEYDELYVLLQANCNPNMF
;
A
#
# COMPACT_ATOMS: atom_id res chain seq x y z
N MET A 1 -14.95 -7.09 5.82
CA MET A 1 -13.58 -6.52 5.81
C MET A 1 -12.56 -7.42 6.51
N LYS A 2 -12.90 -7.96 7.67
CA LYS A 2 -11.97 -8.81 8.45
C LYS A 2 -11.48 -10.02 7.66
N GLU A 3 -12.37 -10.73 7.00
CA GLU A 3 -12.05 -11.91 6.20
C GLU A 3 -11.14 -11.56 5.01
N LEU A 4 -11.36 -10.40 4.41
CA LEU A 4 -10.52 -9.92 3.32
C LEU A 4 -9.10 -9.64 3.82
N ILE A 5 -8.96 -8.97 4.96
CA ILE A 5 -7.65 -8.69 5.57
C ILE A 5 -6.90 -9.98 5.87
N ILE A 6 -7.59 -10.97 6.46
CA ILE A 6 -7.01 -12.29 6.74
C ILE A 6 -6.49 -12.93 5.44
N SER A 7 -7.33 -12.95 4.40
CA SER A 7 -6.98 -13.51 3.11
C SER A 7 -5.75 -12.84 2.49
N LEU A 8 -5.69 -11.52 2.54
CA LEU A 8 -4.57 -10.77 1.99
C LEU A 8 -3.28 -10.98 2.81
N LEU A 9 -3.37 -11.02 4.13
CA LEU A 9 -2.21 -11.30 4.98
C LEU A 9 -1.68 -12.71 4.76
N LEU A 10 -2.54 -13.70 4.57
CA LEU A 10 -2.12 -15.07 4.24
C LEU A 10 -1.40 -15.11 2.90
N TRP A 11 -1.89 -14.39 1.90
CA TRP A 11 -1.21 -14.31 0.61
C TRP A 11 0.17 -13.67 0.75
N ILE A 12 0.27 -12.57 1.50
CA ILE A 12 1.56 -11.89 1.77
C ILE A 12 2.54 -12.86 2.44
N GLY A 13 2.07 -13.60 3.43
CA GLY A 13 2.91 -14.57 4.15
C GLY A 13 3.40 -15.70 3.26
N ALA A 14 2.59 -16.13 2.29
CA ALA A 14 2.98 -17.15 1.31
C ALA A 14 4.00 -16.65 0.28
N GLU A 15 3.95 -15.36 -0.05
CA GLU A 15 4.79 -14.75 -1.09
C GLU A 15 6.07 -14.10 -0.55
N THR A 16 6.16 -13.88 0.74
CA THR A 16 7.29 -13.18 1.38
C THR A 16 7.80 -13.99 2.57
N ASN A 17 8.94 -13.55 3.12
CA ASN A 17 9.46 -14.13 4.37
C ASN A 17 9.05 -13.31 5.60
N TYR A 18 8.11 -12.39 5.44
CA TYR A 18 7.67 -11.54 6.54
C TYR A 18 6.78 -12.30 7.51
N ASN A 19 6.88 -11.92 8.79
CA ASN A 19 5.91 -12.35 9.79
C ASN A 19 4.60 -11.62 9.53
N VAL A 20 3.53 -12.37 9.28
CA VAL A 20 2.18 -11.84 9.06
C VAL A 20 1.22 -12.21 10.20
N ASP A 21 1.72 -12.90 11.24
CA ASP A 21 0.97 -13.18 12.47
C ASP A 21 1.01 -11.92 13.35
N LEU A 22 0.24 -10.93 12.94
CA LEU A 22 0.23 -9.57 13.48
C LEU A 22 -1.19 -9.17 13.80
N ALA A 23 -1.36 -8.23 14.74
CA ALA A 23 -2.65 -7.58 14.93
C ALA A 23 -3.08 -6.92 13.61
N HIS A 24 -4.38 -6.96 13.31
CA HIS A 24 -4.89 -6.30 12.10
C HIS A 24 -4.80 -4.79 12.25
N PRO A 25 -4.43 -4.06 11.20
CA PRO A 25 -4.42 -2.62 11.26
C PRO A 25 -5.84 -2.07 11.36
N GLU A 26 -5.97 -0.89 11.94
CA GLU A 26 -7.22 -0.15 11.88
C GLU A 26 -7.43 0.36 10.45
N ILE A 27 -8.66 0.23 9.95
CA ILE A 27 -9.05 0.73 8.62
C ILE A 27 -10.02 1.90 8.83
N LYS A 28 -9.71 3.06 8.26
CA LYS A 28 -10.60 4.22 8.26
C LYS A 28 -11.00 4.59 6.84
N MET A 29 -12.30 4.75 6.63
CA MET A 29 -12.84 5.19 5.35
C MET A 29 -12.98 6.70 5.35
N MET A 30 -12.63 7.33 4.23
CA MET A 30 -12.67 8.78 4.07
C MET A 30 -13.21 9.17 2.70
N SER A 31 -13.77 10.37 2.59
CA SER A 31 -14.05 10.96 1.29
C SER A 31 -12.75 11.21 0.52
N GLN A 32 -12.83 11.29 -0.80
CA GLN A 32 -11.65 11.54 -1.65
C GLN A 32 -10.92 12.82 -1.21
N THR A 33 -11.66 13.90 -0.98
CA THR A 33 -11.07 15.17 -0.56
C THR A 33 -10.38 15.07 0.79
N ALA A 34 -11.03 14.43 1.78
CA ALA A 34 -10.45 14.24 3.11
C ALA A 34 -9.20 13.36 3.06
N LEU A 35 -9.23 12.29 2.25
CA LEU A 35 -8.10 11.37 2.06
C LEU A 35 -6.87 12.11 1.53
N GLU A 36 -7.05 12.90 0.49
CA GLU A 36 -5.96 13.64 -0.14
C GLU A 36 -5.43 14.77 0.74
N HIS A 37 -6.31 15.47 1.46
CA HIS A 37 -5.88 16.50 2.41
C HIS A 37 -5.06 15.89 3.55
N LYS A 38 -5.43 14.72 4.02
CA LYS A 38 -4.70 14.05 5.09
C LYS A 38 -3.32 13.60 4.63
N PHE A 39 -3.21 13.08 3.42
CA PHE A 39 -1.94 12.60 2.88
C PHE A 39 -1.02 13.73 2.42
N TYR A 40 -1.55 14.64 1.59
CA TYR A 40 -0.75 15.72 0.99
C TYR A 40 -0.72 17.00 1.81
N GLY A 41 -1.68 17.18 2.72
CA GLY A 41 -1.89 18.43 3.45
C GLY A 41 -2.83 19.38 2.69
N HIS A 42 -3.36 20.36 3.42
CA HIS A 42 -4.39 21.28 2.89
C HIS A 42 -3.86 22.25 1.82
N LYS A 43 -2.53 22.41 1.71
CA LYS A 43 -1.91 23.34 0.75
C LYS A 43 -1.87 22.80 -0.67
N LYS A 44 -2.05 21.48 -0.85
CA LYS A 44 -2.05 20.86 -2.17
C LYS A 44 -3.49 20.61 -2.63
N PRO A 45 -3.85 20.93 -3.88
CA PRO A 45 -5.18 20.66 -4.38
C PRO A 45 -5.41 19.14 -4.51
N ALA A 46 -6.64 18.72 -4.22
CA ALA A 46 -7.06 17.35 -4.45
C ALA A 46 -7.15 17.10 -5.95
N ASN A 47 -6.52 16.01 -6.43
CA ASN A 47 -6.52 15.65 -7.85
C ASN A 47 -7.34 14.40 -8.18
N GLY A 48 -7.92 13.74 -7.15
CA GLY A 48 -8.78 12.58 -7.33
C GLY A 48 -8.07 11.27 -7.62
N THR A 49 -6.75 11.21 -7.49
CA THR A 49 -5.96 10.03 -7.87
C THR A 49 -5.52 9.15 -6.70
N LEU A 50 -5.53 9.66 -5.49
CA LEU A 50 -5.13 8.88 -4.32
C LEU A 50 -6.26 7.92 -3.92
N HIS A 51 -5.98 6.62 -3.87
CA HIS A 51 -6.97 5.60 -3.50
C HIS A 51 -6.91 5.19 -2.05
N ALA A 52 -5.73 5.23 -1.45
CA ALA A 52 -5.49 4.80 -0.08
C ALA A 52 -4.09 5.22 0.37
N PHE A 53 -3.84 5.17 1.66
CA PHE A 53 -2.48 5.23 2.19
C PHE A 53 -2.40 4.60 3.57
N TYR A 54 -1.20 4.13 3.92
CA TYR A 54 -0.86 3.64 5.24
C TYR A 54 -0.06 4.72 5.99
N ASP A 55 -0.48 5.00 7.23
CA ASP A 55 0.23 5.94 8.11
C ASP A 55 1.06 5.15 9.13
N PRO A 56 2.41 5.14 9.00
CA PRO A 56 3.26 4.38 9.92
C PRO A 56 3.30 4.95 11.34
N LYS A 57 2.88 6.20 11.53
CA LYS A 57 2.85 6.82 12.86
C LYS A 57 1.72 6.28 13.73
N THR A 58 0.61 5.87 13.10
CA THR A 58 -0.61 5.45 13.79
C THR A 58 -0.99 4.01 13.50
N ASP A 59 -0.33 3.34 12.55
CA ASP A 59 -0.66 2.00 12.06
C ASP A 59 -2.09 1.90 11.50
N ILE A 60 -2.58 3.01 10.93
CA ILE A 60 -3.90 3.08 10.32
C ILE A 60 -3.77 3.05 8.80
N ILE A 61 -4.63 2.29 8.15
CA ILE A 61 -4.81 2.33 6.69
C ILE A 61 -6.06 3.15 6.40
N TYR A 62 -5.89 4.18 5.58
CA TYR A 62 -6.98 5.05 5.13
C TYR A 62 -7.38 4.65 3.74
N LEU A 63 -8.68 4.39 3.53
CA LEU A 63 -9.25 4.00 2.25
C LEU A 63 -10.26 5.03 1.80
N ASN A 64 -10.39 5.18 0.48
CA ASN A 64 -11.52 5.93 -0.08
C ASN A 64 -12.83 5.24 0.31
N GLU A 65 -13.85 6.03 0.66
CA GLU A 65 -15.17 5.52 1.05
C GLU A 65 -15.88 4.72 -0.06
N ASN A 66 -15.43 4.87 -1.32
CA ASN A 66 -15.91 4.09 -2.46
C ASN A 66 -15.29 2.69 -2.54
N PHE A 67 -14.47 2.31 -1.56
CA PHE A 67 -13.85 0.99 -1.57
C PHE A 67 -14.90 -0.10 -1.67
N ASP A 68 -14.74 -0.95 -2.68
CA ASP A 68 -15.59 -2.12 -2.92
C ASP A 68 -14.76 -3.39 -2.72
N ARG A 69 -15.08 -4.13 -1.67
CA ARG A 69 -14.37 -5.38 -1.31
C ARG A 69 -14.51 -6.48 -2.36
N PHE A 70 -15.42 -6.35 -3.32
CA PHE A 70 -15.60 -7.29 -4.42
C PHE A 70 -14.88 -6.88 -5.71
N ASN A 71 -14.36 -5.67 -5.75
CA ASN A 71 -13.61 -5.16 -6.89
C ASN A 71 -12.15 -5.57 -6.79
N ALA A 72 -11.63 -6.25 -7.82
CA ALA A 72 -10.26 -6.76 -7.83
C ALA A 72 -9.22 -5.65 -7.67
N PHE A 73 -9.38 -4.54 -8.41
CA PHE A 73 -8.45 -3.41 -8.32
C PHE A 73 -8.42 -2.83 -6.90
N HIS A 74 -9.59 -2.66 -6.27
CA HIS A 74 -9.67 -2.16 -4.89
C HIS A 74 -8.99 -3.11 -3.90
N LYS A 75 -9.12 -4.43 -4.11
CA LYS A 75 -8.39 -5.41 -3.28
C LYS A 75 -6.88 -5.27 -3.45
N GLY A 76 -6.42 -5.00 -4.67
CA GLY A 76 -5.01 -4.74 -4.94
C GLY A 76 -4.50 -3.48 -4.24
N VAL A 77 -5.33 -2.43 -4.18
CA VAL A 77 -5.01 -1.21 -3.43
C VAL A 77 -4.87 -1.51 -1.94
N LEU A 78 -5.80 -2.26 -1.37
CA LEU A 78 -5.71 -2.66 0.05
C LEU A 78 -4.49 -3.53 0.31
N LEU A 79 -4.19 -4.47 -0.58
CA LEU A 79 -2.98 -5.29 -0.49
C LEU A 79 -1.73 -4.41 -0.45
N HIS A 80 -1.66 -3.40 -1.30
CA HIS A 80 -0.54 -2.46 -1.36
C HIS A 80 -0.29 -1.83 0.02
N GLU A 81 -1.34 -1.32 0.65
CA GLU A 81 -1.20 -0.68 1.96
C GLU A 81 -0.93 -1.69 3.08
N LEU A 82 -1.51 -2.89 3.01
CA LEU A 82 -1.19 -3.97 3.93
C LEU A 82 0.26 -4.43 3.82
N LEU A 83 0.84 -4.42 2.62
CA LEU A 83 2.26 -4.71 2.44
C LEU A 83 3.12 -3.69 3.17
N HIS A 84 2.81 -2.40 3.08
CA HIS A 84 3.52 -1.38 3.84
C HIS A 84 3.38 -1.57 5.35
N TYR A 85 2.19 -1.94 5.81
CA TYR A 85 1.96 -2.27 7.23
C TYR A 85 2.83 -3.44 7.67
N VAL A 86 2.86 -4.52 6.91
CA VAL A 86 3.67 -5.71 7.21
C VAL A 86 5.16 -5.36 7.17
N GLN A 87 5.60 -4.61 6.17
CA GLN A 87 6.99 -4.14 6.08
C GLN A 87 7.38 -3.33 7.32
N ASP A 88 6.54 -2.40 7.72
CA ASP A 88 6.79 -1.54 8.87
C ASP A 88 6.94 -2.36 10.16
N LEU A 89 6.00 -3.29 10.41
CA LEU A 89 6.04 -4.13 11.61
C LEU A 89 7.16 -5.17 11.57
N ASN A 90 7.75 -5.43 10.41
CA ASN A 90 8.93 -6.29 10.26
C ASN A 90 10.23 -5.48 10.22
N ASP A 91 10.19 -4.18 10.49
CA ASP A 91 11.35 -3.31 10.62
C ASP A 91 12.29 -3.36 9.40
N VAL A 92 11.73 -3.33 8.20
CA VAL A 92 12.51 -3.48 6.96
C VAL A 92 13.38 -2.27 6.65
N VAL A 93 13.00 -1.08 7.12
CA VAL A 93 13.78 0.14 6.93
C VAL A 93 15.00 0.10 7.84
N GLY A 94 16.18 0.30 7.25
CA GLY A 94 17.45 0.16 7.96
C GLY A 94 18.03 -1.25 7.92
N LYS A 95 17.27 -2.24 7.42
CA LYS A 95 17.73 -3.63 7.24
C LYS A 95 17.76 -4.01 5.76
N LYS A 96 16.59 -4.03 5.11
CA LYS A 96 16.43 -4.38 3.71
C LYS A 96 16.37 -3.15 2.81
N PHE A 97 15.79 -2.07 3.31
CA PHE A 97 15.62 -0.81 2.59
C PHE A 97 16.21 0.34 3.38
N GLN A 98 16.71 1.35 2.68
CA GLN A 98 17.30 2.53 3.32
C GLN A 98 16.25 3.50 3.85
N CYS A 99 15.08 3.58 3.20
CA CYS A 99 14.01 4.48 3.58
C CYS A 99 12.65 3.90 3.18
N MET A 100 11.57 4.51 3.67
CA MET A 100 10.21 4.07 3.35
C MET A 100 9.91 4.11 1.85
N ARG A 101 10.40 5.11 1.14
CA ARG A 101 10.17 5.22 -0.32
C ARG A 101 10.69 4.01 -1.08
N GLU A 102 11.84 3.47 -0.68
CA GLU A 102 12.46 2.32 -1.34
C GLU A 102 11.61 1.06 -1.21
N THR A 103 10.76 0.96 -0.19
CA THR A 103 9.87 -0.19 0.00
C THR A 103 8.88 -0.38 -1.16
N GLU A 104 8.59 0.68 -1.91
CA GLU A 104 7.72 0.62 -3.09
C GLU A 104 8.26 -0.32 -4.17
N LEU A 105 9.58 -0.51 -4.23
CA LEU A 105 10.21 -1.44 -5.18
C LEU A 105 9.80 -2.90 -4.95
N GLU A 106 9.36 -3.23 -3.74
CA GLU A 106 8.82 -4.54 -3.42
C GLU A 106 7.29 -4.58 -3.55
N VAL A 107 6.62 -3.51 -3.14
CA VAL A 107 5.16 -3.47 -3.04
C VAL A 107 4.49 -3.53 -4.42
N TYR A 108 4.95 -2.72 -5.38
CA TYR A 108 4.32 -2.67 -6.71
C TYR A 108 4.41 -4.01 -7.45
N PRO A 109 5.56 -4.70 -7.51
CA PRO A 109 5.63 -6.03 -8.14
C PRO A 109 4.73 -7.06 -7.47
N LEU A 110 4.61 -7.02 -6.14
CA LEU A 110 3.74 -7.94 -5.42
C LEU A 110 2.26 -7.65 -5.66
N GLN A 111 1.88 -6.38 -5.74
CA GLN A 111 0.52 -5.98 -6.11
C GLN A 111 0.17 -6.49 -7.52
N LYS A 112 1.09 -6.32 -8.46
CA LYS A 112 0.94 -6.84 -9.84
C LYS A 112 0.75 -8.35 -9.84
N LYS A 113 1.58 -9.07 -9.10
CA LYS A 113 1.52 -10.52 -8.99
C LYS A 113 0.20 -11.00 -8.40
N TYR A 114 -0.24 -10.37 -7.32
CA TYR A 114 -1.52 -10.68 -6.69
C TYR A 114 -2.69 -10.53 -7.65
N LEU A 115 -2.76 -9.40 -8.32
CA LEU A 115 -3.86 -9.13 -9.25
C LEU A 115 -3.90 -10.12 -10.40
N LEU A 116 -2.74 -10.49 -10.92
CA LEU A 116 -2.66 -11.48 -12.00
C LEU A 116 -3.00 -12.89 -11.52
N GLU A 117 -2.40 -13.34 -10.44
CA GLU A 117 -2.55 -14.73 -9.97
C GLU A 117 -3.91 -15.00 -9.35
N VAL A 118 -4.44 -14.07 -8.58
CA VAL A 118 -5.67 -14.27 -7.82
C VAL A 118 -6.90 -13.85 -8.63
N HIS A 119 -6.79 -12.78 -9.41
CA HIS A 119 -7.94 -12.19 -10.11
C HIS A 119 -7.85 -12.23 -11.63
N GLY A 120 -6.72 -12.67 -12.21
CA GLY A 120 -6.54 -12.65 -13.66
C GLY A 120 -6.50 -11.24 -14.25
N VAL A 121 -6.19 -10.24 -13.45
CA VAL A 121 -6.15 -8.83 -13.86
C VAL A 121 -4.71 -8.42 -14.10
N VAL A 122 -4.45 -7.85 -15.29
CA VAL A 122 -3.14 -7.28 -15.61
C VAL A 122 -3.07 -5.88 -15.02
N PHE A 123 -2.20 -5.69 -14.04
CA PHE A 123 -1.94 -4.38 -13.42
C PHE A 123 -0.65 -3.82 -14.00
N GLU A 124 -0.78 -2.74 -14.77
CA GLU A 124 0.36 -2.02 -15.31
C GLU A 124 0.61 -0.75 -14.51
N TYR A 125 1.87 -0.50 -14.18
CA TYR A 125 2.30 0.73 -13.54
C TYR A 125 3.58 1.21 -14.21
N ASP A 126 3.86 2.50 -14.08
CA ASP A 126 5.08 3.11 -14.64
C ASP A 126 6.28 2.72 -13.77
N GLU A 127 7.04 1.71 -14.21
CA GLU A 127 8.20 1.19 -13.47
C GLU A 127 9.27 2.26 -13.26
N LEU A 128 9.49 3.11 -14.26
CA LEU A 128 10.46 4.20 -14.15
C LEU A 128 10.01 5.22 -13.09
N TYR A 129 8.73 5.59 -13.11
CA TYR A 129 8.18 6.51 -12.11
C TYR A 129 8.34 5.95 -10.69
N VAL A 130 8.02 4.66 -10.49
CA VAL A 130 8.18 4.01 -9.19
C VAL A 130 9.65 4.00 -8.76
N LEU A 131 10.57 3.68 -9.68
CA LEU A 131 12.01 3.69 -9.39
C LEU A 131 12.49 5.07 -8.95
N LEU A 132 12.04 6.14 -9.63
CA LEU A 132 12.38 7.51 -9.27
C LEU A 132 11.80 7.90 -7.91
N GLN A 133 10.55 7.52 -7.65
CA GLN A 133 9.90 7.81 -6.35
C GLN A 133 10.52 7.02 -5.20
N ALA A 134 11.10 5.85 -5.47
CA ALA A 134 11.73 5.00 -4.47
C ALA A 134 13.11 5.50 -4.03
N ASN A 135 13.60 6.58 -4.62
CA ASN A 135 14.92 7.13 -4.30
C ASN A 135 14.91 7.76 -2.91
N CYS A 136 15.83 7.32 -2.06
CA CYS A 136 15.98 7.84 -0.69
C CYS A 136 16.64 9.23 -0.63
N ASN A 137 17.22 9.70 -1.74
CA ASN A 137 17.79 11.03 -1.85
C ASN A 137 16.97 11.87 -2.84
N PRO A 138 15.93 12.59 -2.38
CA PRO A 138 15.04 13.34 -3.27
C PRO A 138 15.75 14.51 -3.99
N ASN A 139 16.93 14.89 -3.57
CA ASN A 139 17.70 16.00 -4.18
C ASN A 139 18.52 15.56 -5.40
N MET A 140 18.51 14.28 -5.76
CA MET A 140 19.20 13.77 -6.94
C MET A 140 18.46 14.03 -8.25
N PHE A 141 17.20 14.42 -8.18
CA PHE A 141 16.33 14.62 -9.36
C PHE A 141 15.70 16.00 -9.35
#